data_f6ef39cbbe9d4699c7551688020372c9
#
_entry.id   f6ef39cbbe9d4699c7551688020372c9
#
_cell.length_a   1.000
_cell.length_b   1.000
_cell.length_c   1.000
_cell.angle_alpha   90.00
_cell.angle_beta   90.00
_cell.angle_gamma   90.00
#
_symmetry.space_group_name_H-M   'P 1'
#
loop_
_entity.id
_entity.type
_entity.pdbx_description
1 polymer ?
#
loop_
_entity_poly.entity_id
_entity_poly.type
_entity_poly.pdbx_seq_one_letter_code
_entity_poly.pdbx_strand_id
1 'polypeptide(L)'
;GYKLKVEFKKGRGDASQEMTDANSFSNLEPAADGFRNWFGGKSKSSPEELLVDQAQLLGLTAPEMTVLLGGMRVLGANHLGNKSGIFTDNEGVLSNDFFVNLTVMNNTWTIVKDNHYEVKDRNSGNLKWTATSVDLVFGSNSILRSYAELYAQDDNKEKFVNDFVNAWTKVMSADLF
;
A
#
# COMPACT_ATOMS: atom_id res chain seq x y z
N GLY A 1 18.66 -5.51 -11.70
CA GLY A 1 18.23 -5.27 -10.32
C GLY A 1 19.12 -4.27 -9.62
N TYR A 2 18.60 -3.52 -8.67
CA TYR A 2 19.34 -2.53 -7.91
C TYR A 2 20.03 -3.20 -6.71
N LYS A 3 21.25 -2.72 -6.36
CA LYS A 3 21.93 -3.18 -5.16
C LYS A 3 21.46 -2.34 -3.97
N LEU A 4 20.76 -2.97 -3.04
CA LEU A 4 20.28 -2.35 -1.82
C LEU A 4 21.15 -2.82 -0.64
N LYS A 5 21.47 -1.88 0.25
CA LYS A 5 22.09 -2.20 1.54
C LYS A 5 21.05 -1.89 2.62
N VAL A 6 20.50 -2.94 3.21
CA VAL A 6 19.61 -2.82 4.37
C VAL A 6 20.38 -3.28 5.60
N GLU A 7 20.46 -2.41 6.61
CA GLU A 7 21.07 -2.79 7.88
C GLU A 7 20.10 -3.64 8.68
N PHE A 8 20.55 -4.81 9.10
CA PHE A 8 19.78 -5.64 10.02
C PHE A 8 19.90 -5.06 11.43
N LYS A 9 18.76 -4.70 12.01
CA LYS A 9 18.64 -4.35 13.43
C LYS A 9 17.94 -5.49 14.14
N LYS A 10 18.58 -6.01 15.19
CA LYS A 10 18.00 -7.06 16.00
C LYS A 10 16.80 -6.48 16.77
N GLY A 11 15.64 -7.07 16.56
CA GLY A 11 14.41 -6.72 17.28
C GLY A 11 14.35 -7.33 18.69
N ARG A 12 13.20 -7.16 19.33
CA ARG A 12 12.87 -7.88 20.57
C ARG A 12 12.71 -9.36 20.26
N GLY A 13 13.02 -10.21 21.25
CA GLY A 13 12.64 -11.62 21.18
C GLY A 13 11.13 -11.79 21.26
N ASP A 14 10.62 -12.85 20.66
CA ASP A 14 9.20 -13.20 20.80
C ASP A 14 8.87 -13.49 22.28
N ALA A 15 7.71 -13.02 22.73
CA ALA A 15 7.21 -13.38 24.05
C ALA A 15 6.75 -14.84 24.05
N SER A 16 7.08 -15.58 25.14
CA SER A 16 6.49 -16.90 25.33
C SER A 16 5.00 -16.77 25.72
N GLN A 17 4.27 -17.87 25.54
CA GLN A 17 2.86 -17.93 25.97
C GLN A 17 2.66 -17.59 27.45
N GLU A 18 3.64 -17.95 28.30
CA GLU A 18 3.64 -17.66 29.73
C GLU A 18 3.84 -16.17 30.04
N MET A 19 4.50 -15.45 29.14
CA MET A 19 4.77 -14.00 29.26
C MET A 19 3.63 -13.15 28.68
N THR A 20 2.64 -13.79 28.06
CA THR A 20 1.54 -13.12 27.37
C THR A 20 0.22 -13.58 27.98
N ASP A 21 -0.58 -12.66 28.51
CA ASP A 21 -1.95 -12.96 28.94
C ASP A 21 -2.88 -13.00 27.72
N ALA A 22 -2.75 -14.04 26.91
CA ALA A 22 -3.50 -14.20 25.68
C ALA A 22 -5.02 -14.24 25.93
N ASN A 23 -5.46 -14.81 27.05
CA ASN A 23 -6.89 -14.90 27.37
C ASN A 23 -7.52 -13.52 27.61
N SER A 24 -6.80 -12.63 28.29
CA SER A 24 -7.27 -11.27 28.53
C SER A 24 -7.18 -10.36 27.31
N PHE A 25 -6.11 -10.50 26.51
CA PHE A 25 -5.82 -9.58 25.43
C PHE A 25 -6.30 -10.03 24.05
N SER A 26 -6.70 -11.30 23.87
CA SER A 26 -7.20 -11.79 22.56
C SER A 26 -8.37 -10.98 21.98
N ASN A 27 -9.24 -10.46 22.85
CA ASN A 27 -10.37 -9.63 22.44
C ASN A 27 -9.95 -8.21 21.96
N LEU A 28 -8.74 -7.79 22.28
CA LEU A 28 -8.18 -6.48 21.92
C LEU A 28 -7.24 -6.58 20.72
N GLU A 29 -6.98 -7.78 20.22
CA GLU A 29 -6.11 -7.99 19.09
C GLU A 29 -6.70 -7.31 17.83
N PRO A 30 -5.96 -6.40 17.19
CA PRO A 30 -6.47 -5.72 16.01
C PRO A 30 -6.59 -6.70 14.84
N ALA A 31 -7.72 -6.67 14.17
CA ALA A 31 -7.91 -7.42 12.93
C ALA A 31 -7.09 -6.80 11.80
N ALA A 32 -6.43 -7.64 11.01
CA ALA A 32 -5.76 -7.21 9.78
C ALA A 32 -6.79 -6.65 8.79
N ASP A 33 -6.55 -5.48 8.23
CA ASP A 33 -7.49 -4.76 7.37
C ASP A 33 -6.93 -4.32 6.01
N GLY A 34 -5.77 -4.87 5.63
CA GLY A 34 -5.21 -4.69 4.29
C GLY A 34 -4.99 -3.23 3.90
N PHE A 35 -4.28 -2.45 4.68
CA PHE A 35 -4.10 -0.99 4.48
C PHE A 35 -5.36 -0.17 4.67
N ARG A 36 -6.22 -0.56 5.58
CA ARG A 36 -7.50 0.10 5.85
C ARG A 36 -8.48 0.07 4.67
N ASN A 37 -8.30 -0.81 3.70
CA ASN A 37 -9.29 -1.05 2.65
C ASN A 37 -10.58 -1.67 3.17
N TRP A 38 -10.46 -2.49 4.22
CA TRP A 38 -11.59 -3.13 4.84
C TRP A 38 -11.92 -2.47 6.18
N PHE A 39 -13.13 -2.04 6.33
CA PHE A 39 -13.66 -1.49 7.58
C PHE A 39 -15.00 -2.12 7.98
N GLY A 40 -15.45 -3.13 7.23
CA GLY A 40 -16.64 -3.93 7.56
C GLY A 40 -17.93 -3.15 7.78
N GLY A 41 -18.01 -1.94 7.24
CA GLY A 41 -19.15 -1.04 7.45
C GLY A 41 -19.32 -0.52 8.88
N LYS A 42 -18.34 -0.77 9.76
CA LYS A 42 -18.40 -0.38 11.18
C LYS A 42 -17.77 0.98 11.46
N SER A 43 -16.87 1.45 10.60
CA SER A 43 -16.25 2.76 10.74
C SER A 43 -17.10 3.84 10.07
N LYS A 44 -17.12 5.04 10.68
CA LYS A 44 -17.69 6.24 10.06
C LYS A 44 -16.68 6.96 9.14
N SER A 45 -15.40 6.67 9.31
CA SER A 45 -14.31 7.21 8.49
C SER A 45 -14.19 6.43 7.19
N SER A 46 -13.82 7.13 6.12
CA SER A 46 -13.54 6.52 4.83
C SER A 46 -12.26 5.68 4.88
N PRO A 47 -12.06 4.70 3.98
CA PRO A 47 -10.82 3.95 3.90
C PRO A 47 -9.58 4.83 3.72
N GLU A 48 -9.70 5.93 2.99
CA GLU A 48 -8.62 6.90 2.77
C GLU A 48 -8.24 7.64 4.05
N GLU A 49 -9.21 8.03 4.86
CA GLU A 49 -8.96 8.64 6.17
C GLU A 49 -8.27 7.65 7.10
N LEU A 50 -8.70 6.39 7.11
CA LEU A 50 -8.06 5.32 7.89
C LEU A 50 -6.63 5.04 7.42
N LEU A 51 -6.34 5.15 6.12
CA LEU A 51 -4.98 5.05 5.60
C LEU A 51 -4.08 6.17 6.13
N VAL A 52 -4.57 7.41 6.10
CA VAL A 52 -3.83 8.57 6.62
C VAL A 52 -3.60 8.45 8.12
N ASP A 53 -4.60 8.03 8.88
CA ASP A 53 -4.49 7.78 10.31
C ASP A 53 -3.41 6.73 10.61
N GLN A 54 -3.42 5.60 9.92
CA GLN A 54 -2.39 4.57 10.05
C GLN A 54 -0.99 5.09 9.68
N ALA A 55 -0.87 5.88 8.62
CA ALA A 55 0.39 6.48 8.23
C ALA A 55 0.92 7.42 9.33
N GLN A 56 0.05 8.21 9.94
CA GLN A 56 0.42 9.11 11.05
C GLN A 56 0.87 8.32 12.29
N LEU A 57 0.16 7.25 12.65
CA LEU A 57 0.56 6.37 13.76
C LEU A 57 1.95 5.76 13.56
N LEU A 58 2.30 5.44 12.32
CA LEU A 58 3.62 4.91 11.94
C LEU A 58 4.66 6.01 11.72
N GLY A 59 4.31 7.29 11.90
CA GLY A 59 5.18 8.43 11.68
C GLY A 59 5.61 8.61 10.22
N LEU A 60 4.81 8.13 9.27
CA LEU A 60 5.10 8.22 7.84
C LEU A 60 4.73 9.60 7.28
N THR A 61 5.61 10.12 6.45
CA THR A 61 5.31 11.27 5.58
C THR A 61 4.45 10.84 4.38
N ALA A 62 3.85 11.80 3.68
CA ALA A 62 3.05 11.50 2.49
C ALA A 62 3.83 10.76 1.39
N PRO A 63 5.08 11.12 1.02
CA PRO A 63 5.86 10.31 0.08
C PRO A 63 6.18 8.91 0.61
N GLU A 64 6.52 8.72 1.90
CA GLU A 64 6.76 7.40 2.48
C GLU A 64 5.51 6.53 2.43
N MET A 65 4.34 7.07 2.78
CA MET A 65 3.05 6.36 2.64
C MET A 65 2.79 5.99 1.17
N THR A 66 3.08 6.90 0.23
CA THR A 66 2.88 6.67 -1.20
C THR A 66 3.73 5.49 -1.70
N VAL A 67 5.04 5.50 -1.44
CA VAL A 67 5.91 4.40 -1.91
C VAL A 67 5.59 3.07 -1.24
N LEU A 68 5.23 3.07 0.04
CA LEU A 68 4.84 1.86 0.75
C LEU A 68 3.59 1.23 0.14
N LEU A 69 2.54 2.00 -0.07
CA LEU A 69 1.32 1.47 -0.66
C LEU A 69 1.61 0.93 -2.06
N GLY A 70 2.20 1.73 -2.95
CA GLY A 70 2.46 1.31 -4.33
C GLY A 70 3.38 0.09 -4.42
N GLY A 71 4.43 0.03 -3.59
CA GLY A 71 5.35 -1.10 -3.56
C GLY A 71 4.70 -2.38 -3.02
N MET A 72 3.95 -2.30 -1.94
CA MET A 72 3.24 -3.46 -1.40
C MET A 72 2.16 -3.97 -2.34
N ARG A 73 1.51 -3.09 -3.13
CA ARG A 73 0.55 -3.50 -4.16
C ARG A 73 1.22 -4.35 -5.24
N VAL A 74 2.31 -3.89 -5.83
CA VAL A 74 3.02 -4.66 -6.88
C VAL A 74 3.66 -5.94 -6.34
N LEU A 75 4.01 -5.98 -5.06
CA LEU A 75 4.47 -7.20 -4.39
C LEU A 75 3.33 -8.19 -4.07
N GLY A 76 2.07 -7.82 -4.28
CA GLY A 76 0.92 -8.65 -3.95
C GLY A 76 0.69 -8.83 -2.45
N ALA A 77 1.24 -7.96 -1.61
CA ALA A 77 1.13 -8.02 -0.16
C ALA A 77 -0.23 -7.51 0.34
N ASN A 78 -1.31 -8.02 -0.24
CA ASN A 78 -2.67 -7.66 0.13
C ASN A 78 -3.25 -8.63 1.15
N HIS A 79 -4.11 -8.10 2.01
CA HIS A 79 -4.82 -8.90 3.02
C HIS A 79 -5.64 -10.02 2.35
N LEU A 80 -5.50 -11.25 2.85
CA LEU A 80 -6.19 -12.45 2.38
C LEU A 80 -6.07 -12.71 0.86
N GLY A 81 -4.97 -12.27 0.23
CA GLY A 81 -4.75 -12.51 -1.20
C GLY A 81 -5.67 -11.71 -2.13
N ASN A 82 -6.29 -10.64 -1.64
CA ASN A 82 -7.06 -9.71 -2.46
C ASN A 82 -6.21 -9.16 -3.60
N LYS A 83 -6.76 -9.05 -4.80
CA LYS A 83 -6.05 -8.58 -6.00
C LYS A 83 -6.31 -7.11 -6.35
N SER A 84 -7.09 -6.39 -5.54
CA SER A 84 -7.35 -4.97 -5.79
C SER A 84 -6.08 -4.12 -5.64
N GLY A 85 -5.88 -3.19 -6.55
CA GLY A 85 -4.73 -2.29 -6.54
C GLY A 85 -3.43 -2.87 -7.08
N ILE A 86 -3.41 -4.15 -7.49
CA ILE A 86 -2.22 -4.77 -8.10
C ILE A 86 -2.15 -4.36 -9.58
N PHE A 87 -1.64 -3.16 -9.85
CA PHE A 87 -1.56 -2.59 -11.19
C PHE A 87 -0.25 -2.97 -11.88
N THR A 88 0.01 -4.27 -12.00
CA THR A 88 1.18 -4.82 -12.69
C THR A 88 0.87 -6.18 -13.27
N ASP A 89 1.54 -6.53 -14.35
CA ASP A 89 1.53 -7.89 -14.92
C ASP A 89 2.62 -8.79 -14.31
N ASN A 90 3.50 -8.22 -13.47
CA ASN A 90 4.63 -8.89 -12.84
C ASN A 90 4.51 -8.84 -11.30
N GLU A 91 3.44 -9.42 -10.76
CA GLU A 91 3.22 -9.49 -9.31
C GLU A 91 4.40 -10.15 -8.59
N GLY A 92 4.79 -9.61 -7.45
CA GLY A 92 5.92 -10.08 -6.66
C GLY A 92 7.26 -9.43 -7.01
N VAL A 93 7.28 -8.56 -8.00
CA VAL A 93 8.46 -7.77 -8.37
C VAL A 93 8.28 -6.32 -7.91
N LEU A 94 9.20 -5.82 -7.10
CA LEU A 94 9.18 -4.41 -6.67
C LEU A 94 9.51 -3.49 -7.85
N SER A 95 8.47 -2.91 -8.45
CA SER A 95 8.55 -2.00 -9.57
C SER A 95 7.67 -0.77 -9.35
N ASN A 96 7.86 0.26 -10.16
CA ASN A 96 7.01 1.45 -10.12
C ASN A 96 5.70 1.31 -10.93
N ASP A 97 5.35 0.11 -11.34
CA ASP A 97 4.20 -0.18 -12.22
C ASP A 97 2.87 0.33 -11.65
N PHE A 98 2.70 0.28 -10.33
CA PHE A 98 1.51 0.85 -9.68
C PHE A 98 1.28 2.30 -10.11
N PHE A 99 2.32 3.12 -10.03
CA PHE A 99 2.23 4.54 -10.37
C PHE A 99 2.10 4.79 -11.87
N VAL A 100 2.85 4.05 -12.68
CA VAL A 100 2.74 4.12 -14.13
C VAL A 100 1.31 3.83 -14.57
N ASN A 101 0.74 2.72 -14.10
CA ASN A 101 -0.60 2.30 -14.49
C ASN A 101 -1.72 3.12 -13.85
N LEU A 102 -1.48 3.75 -12.70
CA LEU A 102 -2.41 4.67 -12.07
C LEU A 102 -2.51 6.01 -12.83
N THR A 103 -1.40 6.49 -13.38
CA THR A 103 -1.33 7.84 -13.99
C THR A 103 -1.48 7.85 -15.50
N VAL A 104 -1.31 6.69 -16.16
CA VAL A 104 -1.41 6.60 -17.62
C VAL A 104 -2.85 6.86 -18.13
N MET A 105 -2.96 7.62 -19.21
CA MET A 105 -4.25 8.00 -19.81
C MET A 105 -4.96 6.86 -20.55
N ASN A 106 -4.31 5.72 -20.74
CA ASN A 106 -4.87 4.57 -21.42
C ASN A 106 -5.83 3.74 -20.56
N ASN A 107 -5.91 4.02 -19.28
CA ASN A 107 -6.81 3.33 -18.37
C ASN A 107 -8.08 4.16 -18.11
N THR A 108 -9.19 3.47 -17.93
CA THR A 108 -10.46 4.04 -17.47
C THR A 108 -10.86 3.37 -16.16
N TRP A 109 -11.45 4.17 -15.29
CA TRP A 109 -11.84 3.76 -13.93
C TRP A 109 -13.35 3.83 -13.81
N THR A 110 -13.99 2.72 -13.47
CA THR A 110 -15.44 2.64 -13.37
C THR A 110 -15.82 2.09 -12.01
N ILE A 111 -16.67 2.80 -11.29
CA ILE A 111 -17.24 2.32 -10.04
C ILE A 111 -18.21 1.15 -10.34
N VAL A 112 -18.05 0.05 -9.60
CA VAL A 112 -18.92 -1.13 -9.69
C VAL A 112 -19.86 -1.19 -8.49
N LYS A 113 -19.32 -0.92 -7.32
CA LYS A 113 -20.03 -0.82 -6.05
C LYS A 113 -19.19 0.01 -5.08
N ASP A 114 -19.73 0.25 -3.89
CA ASP A 114 -19.02 1.00 -2.86
C ASP A 114 -17.59 0.47 -2.65
N ASN A 115 -16.63 1.38 -2.73
CA ASN A 115 -15.20 1.11 -2.57
C ASN A 115 -14.64 0.02 -3.49
N HIS A 116 -15.25 -0.20 -4.65
CA HIS A 116 -14.77 -1.18 -5.63
C HIS A 116 -14.87 -0.63 -7.04
N TYR A 117 -13.74 -0.66 -7.75
CA TYR A 117 -13.58 -0.09 -9.09
C TYR A 117 -13.01 -1.14 -10.04
N GLU A 118 -13.42 -1.08 -11.29
CA GLU A 118 -12.81 -1.78 -12.40
C GLU A 118 -11.90 -0.85 -13.20
N VAL A 119 -10.75 -1.38 -13.58
CA VAL A 119 -9.76 -0.70 -14.43
C VAL A 119 -9.76 -1.35 -15.79
N LYS A 120 -10.13 -0.62 -16.81
CA LYS A 120 -10.24 -1.12 -18.19
C LYS A 120 -9.29 -0.37 -19.12
N ASP A 121 -8.78 -1.10 -20.11
CA ASP A 121 -8.09 -0.47 -21.22
C ASP A 121 -9.07 0.43 -22.00
N ARG A 122 -8.68 1.67 -22.22
CA ARG A 122 -9.54 2.70 -22.84
C ARG A 122 -9.91 2.36 -24.28
N ASN A 123 -9.03 1.70 -25.02
CA ASN A 123 -9.20 1.42 -26.44
C ASN A 123 -10.00 0.14 -26.66
N SER A 124 -9.65 -0.93 -25.95
CA SER A 124 -10.27 -2.24 -26.12
C SER A 124 -11.48 -2.48 -25.22
N GLY A 125 -11.62 -1.72 -24.11
CA GLY A 125 -12.63 -1.95 -23.08
C GLY A 125 -12.38 -3.17 -22.20
N ASN A 126 -11.27 -3.88 -22.40
CA ASN A 126 -10.95 -5.08 -21.64
C ASN A 126 -10.61 -4.73 -20.18
N LEU A 127 -11.13 -5.55 -19.27
CA LEU A 127 -10.79 -5.47 -17.85
C LEU A 127 -9.30 -5.83 -17.66
N LYS A 128 -8.55 -4.96 -16.97
CA LYS A 128 -7.15 -5.17 -16.63
C LYS A 128 -6.98 -5.52 -15.16
N TRP A 129 -7.52 -4.69 -14.28
CA TRP A 129 -7.38 -4.83 -12.82
C TRP A 129 -8.66 -4.39 -12.10
N THR A 130 -8.64 -4.56 -10.79
CA THR A 130 -9.61 -3.96 -9.86
C THR A 130 -8.90 -3.02 -8.91
N ALA A 131 -9.61 -2.07 -8.33
CA ALA A 131 -9.08 -1.08 -7.42
C ALA A 131 -10.05 -0.79 -6.28
N THR A 132 -9.54 -0.17 -5.23
CA THR A 132 -10.33 0.45 -4.17
C THR A 132 -10.12 1.96 -4.16
N SER A 133 -10.91 2.68 -3.39
CA SER A 133 -10.74 4.13 -3.22
C SER A 133 -9.38 4.50 -2.63
N VAL A 134 -8.82 3.63 -1.78
CA VAL A 134 -7.46 3.78 -1.23
C VAL A 134 -6.40 3.80 -2.32
N ASP A 135 -6.57 3.04 -3.40
CA ASP A 135 -5.65 3.06 -4.54
C ASP A 135 -5.84 4.33 -5.37
N LEU A 136 -7.10 4.73 -5.58
CA LEU A 136 -7.44 5.84 -6.47
C LEU A 136 -7.18 7.22 -5.87
N VAL A 137 -7.09 7.34 -4.55
CA VAL A 137 -6.77 8.63 -3.90
C VAL A 137 -5.39 9.14 -4.33
N PHE A 138 -4.43 8.25 -4.65
CA PHE A 138 -3.11 8.61 -5.18
C PHE A 138 -3.16 9.13 -6.63
N GLY A 139 -4.27 8.95 -7.32
CA GLY A 139 -4.50 9.52 -8.64
C GLY A 139 -5.41 10.75 -8.63
N SER A 140 -6.18 10.96 -7.57
CA SER A 140 -7.22 12.00 -7.49
C SER A 140 -6.90 13.15 -6.54
N ASN A 141 -6.19 12.89 -5.42
CA ASN A 141 -5.73 13.95 -4.53
C ASN A 141 -4.52 14.66 -5.13
N SER A 142 -4.54 15.98 -5.23
CA SER A 142 -3.51 16.77 -5.92
C SER A 142 -2.09 16.57 -5.36
N ILE A 143 -1.96 16.45 -4.05
CA ILE A 143 -0.66 16.26 -3.39
C ILE A 143 -0.16 14.82 -3.62
N LEU A 144 -1.00 13.83 -3.35
CA LEU A 144 -0.61 12.42 -3.52
C LEU A 144 -0.36 12.09 -4.99
N ARG A 145 -1.11 12.69 -5.90
CA ARG A 145 -0.91 12.54 -7.35
C ARG A 145 0.46 13.08 -7.79
N SER A 146 0.93 14.18 -7.23
CA SER A 146 2.25 14.71 -7.58
C SER A 146 3.38 13.72 -7.22
N TYR A 147 3.25 13.00 -6.11
CA TYR A 147 4.18 11.90 -5.77
C TYR A 147 4.01 10.69 -6.70
N ALA A 148 2.77 10.32 -7.00
CA ALA A 148 2.51 9.23 -7.94
C ALA A 148 3.11 9.51 -9.34
N GLU A 149 2.97 10.72 -9.85
CA GLU A 149 3.57 11.16 -11.11
C GLU A 149 5.11 11.19 -11.06
N LEU A 150 5.69 11.60 -9.93
CA LEU A 150 7.15 11.54 -9.72
C LEU A 150 7.67 10.10 -9.83
N TYR A 151 7.03 9.16 -9.13
CA TYR A 151 7.46 7.76 -9.13
C TYR A 151 7.07 7.00 -10.40
N ALA A 152 6.13 7.51 -11.19
CA ALA A 152 5.78 6.93 -12.49
C ALA A 152 6.86 7.15 -13.57
N GLN A 153 7.78 8.09 -13.37
CA GLN A 153 8.82 8.42 -14.35
C GLN A 153 9.86 7.29 -14.46
N ASP A 154 10.32 7.04 -15.68
CA ASP A 154 11.26 5.95 -15.96
C ASP A 154 12.63 6.13 -15.29
N ASP A 155 13.09 7.36 -15.15
CA ASP A 155 14.35 7.72 -14.50
C ASP A 155 14.27 7.70 -12.97
N ASN A 156 13.07 7.60 -12.40
CA ASN A 156 12.85 7.52 -10.96
C ASN A 156 12.63 6.10 -10.42
N LYS A 157 12.82 5.06 -11.23
CA LYS A 157 12.66 3.65 -10.78
C LYS A 157 13.57 3.29 -9.62
N GLU A 158 14.85 3.66 -9.71
CA GLU A 158 15.81 3.42 -8.63
C GLU A 158 15.47 4.23 -7.37
N LYS A 159 15.08 5.50 -7.56
CA LYS A 159 14.61 6.34 -6.46
C LYS A 159 13.41 5.70 -5.75
N PHE A 160 12.41 5.23 -6.50
CA PHE A 160 11.25 4.55 -5.95
C PHE A 160 11.64 3.35 -5.08
N VAL A 161 12.52 2.47 -5.60
CA VAL A 161 12.96 1.27 -4.87
C VAL A 161 13.69 1.64 -3.58
N ASN A 162 14.58 2.63 -3.63
CA ASN A 162 15.30 3.10 -2.45
C ASN A 162 14.36 3.72 -1.42
N ASP A 163 13.44 4.57 -1.84
CA ASP A 163 12.48 5.23 -0.96
C ASP A 163 11.51 4.20 -0.32
N PHE A 164 11.07 3.20 -1.09
CA PHE A 164 10.26 2.09 -0.56
C PHE A 164 11.02 1.33 0.53
N VAL A 165 12.27 0.94 0.28
CA VAL A 165 13.06 0.17 1.26
C VAL A 165 13.32 1.00 2.52
N ASN A 166 13.58 2.30 2.39
CA ASN A 166 13.75 3.19 3.52
C ASN A 166 12.47 3.30 4.36
N ALA A 167 11.32 3.51 3.72
CA ALA A 167 10.03 3.58 4.39
C ALA A 167 9.63 2.24 5.03
N TRP A 168 9.89 1.13 4.33
CA TRP A 168 9.68 -0.22 4.87
C TRP A 168 10.53 -0.46 6.12
N THR A 169 11.82 -0.14 6.05
CA THR A 169 12.76 -0.29 7.20
C THR A 169 12.32 0.56 8.38
N LYS A 170 11.84 1.78 8.11
CA LYS A 170 11.30 2.67 9.15
C LYS A 170 10.13 2.04 9.89
N VAL A 171 9.16 1.48 9.14
CA VAL A 171 7.99 0.80 9.74
C VAL A 171 8.40 -0.44 10.52
N MET A 172 9.25 -1.28 9.91
CA MET A 172 9.72 -2.52 10.55
C MET A 172 10.58 -2.28 11.78
N SER A 173 11.14 -1.09 11.93
CA SER A 173 11.98 -0.71 13.07
C SER A 173 11.26 0.20 14.07
N ALA A 174 9.96 0.46 13.89
CA ALA A 174 9.21 1.41 14.69
C ALA A 174 9.11 1.01 16.18
N ASP A 175 9.25 -0.27 16.49
CA ASP A 175 9.21 -0.84 17.84
C ASP A 175 10.61 -1.15 18.43
N LEU A 176 11.68 -0.76 17.72
CA LEU A 176 13.05 -0.94 18.20
C LEU A 176 13.50 0.29 19.00
N PHE A 177 14.04 0.05 20.19
CA PHE A 177 14.53 1.08 21.11
C PHE A 177 16.07 1.03 21.21
#